data_072e1b25d0254d220f9538a8ef1e4bfb
#
_entry.id   072e1b25d0254d220f9538a8ef1e4bfb
#
_cell.length_a   1.000
_cell.length_b   1.000
_cell.length_c   1.000
_cell.angle_alpha   90.00
_cell.angle_beta   90.00
_cell.angle_gamma   90.00
#
_symmetry.space_group_name_H-M   'P 1'
#
loop_
_entity.id
_entity.type
_entity.pdbx_description
1 polymer ?
#
loop_
_entity_poly.entity_id
_entity_poly.type
_entity_poly.pdbx_seq_one_letter_code
_entity_poly.pdbx_strand_id
1 'polypeptide(L)'
;MGVLLRRFISMTSVLSVCLGLSACTAAEAPAPAPTTETRTVPPMHTLPPLPDSGDIDPGTYLVTSFKENFEITVPDGWVSEDGDGLGKDDPDQPDDLGVFVGWWPSNHVPRDACKWQGSLVELNPSAKAFVDAMTAQTSTASTPPVEVMVGDYPGVEFDHSVEGDVDIKACDNGQFCVHSEYSNLCTRWYSSTAERETYRVVNLDGHRAMFWVVQFHESINPELAREARAVFDSIVFKLREVSS
;
A
#
# COMPACT_ATOMS: atom_id res chain seq x y z
N MET A 1 -24.77 20.49 -39.58
CA MET A 1 -24.22 21.82 -39.94
C MET A 1 -23.05 22.03 -38.99
N GLY A 2 -21.87 22.08 -39.35
CA GLY A 2 -20.99 22.33 -40.50
C GLY A 2 -19.61 22.10 -39.91
N VAL A 3 -18.82 21.33 -40.48
CA VAL A 3 -17.95 21.48 -41.65
C VAL A 3 -16.59 22.09 -41.32
N LEU A 4 -15.56 21.24 -41.56
CA LEU A 4 -14.30 21.51 -42.24
C LEU A 4 -13.22 22.34 -41.51
N LEU A 5 -11.94 22.21 -41.72
CA LEU A 5 -11.11 21.59 -42.77
C LEU A 5 -9.61 21.75 -42.44
N ARG A 6 -8.79 20.72 -42.72
CA ARG A 6 -7.48 20.75 -43.44
C ARG A 6 -6.35 21.71 -43.04
N ARG A 7 -5.13 21.22 -42.96
CA ARG A 7 -4.05 21.16 -43.98
C ARG A 7 -2.74 20.73 -43.34
N PHE A 8 -2.04 19.65 -43.74
CA PHE A 8 -1.06 19.51 -44.84
C PHE A 8 0.03 20.56 -44.86
N ILE A 9 1.27 20.07 -44.92
CA ILE A 9 2.45 20.48 -45.70
C ILE A 9 3.67 19.87 -44.99
N SER A 10 4.32 18.86 -45.48
CA SER A 10 5.15 18.66 -46.68
C SER A 10 6.63 18.94 -46.48
N MET A 11 7.40 17.88 -46.62
CA MET A 11 8.74 17.74 -47.28
C MET A 11 9.73 18.89 -47.24
N THR A 12 10.95 18.57 -46.86
CA THR A 12 12.10 18.78 -47.76
C THR A 12 13.32 17.95 -47.38
N SER A 13 13.75 17.13 -48.33
CA SER A 13 15.05 16.45 -48.38
C SER A 13 16.15 17.45 -48.71
N VAL A 14 17.31 17.30 -48.08
CA VAL A 14 18.57 17.83 -48.67
C VAL A 14 19.64 16.75 -48.58
N LEU A 15 20.00 16.32 -49.75
CA LEU A 15 21.12 15.47 -50.10
C LEU A 15 22.37 16.36 -50.20
N SER A 16 23.47 16.03 -49.57
CA SER A 16 24.78 16.59 -49.87
C SER A 16 25.86 15.51 -49.78
N VAL A 17 26.34 15.20 -50.94
CA VAL A 17 27.52 14.38 -51.22
C VAL A 17 28.75 15.29 -51.14
N CYS A 18 29.76 14.86 -50.38
CA CYS A 18 31.15 15.34 -50.61
C CYS A 18 32.12 14.16 -50.51
N LEU A 19 32.66 13.79 -51.66
CA LEU A 19 33.85 12.97 -51.79
C LEU A 19 35.10 13.78 -51.38
N GLY A 20 35.97 13.17 -50.61
CA GLY A 20 37.32 13.69 -50.34
C GLY A 20 38.21 12.56 -49.85
N LEU A 21 38.91 11.93 -50.81
CA LEU A 21 40.01 11.02 -50.50
C LEU A 21 41.23 11.83 -50.04
N SER A 22 41.77 11.47 -48.86
CA SER A 22 43.20 11.69 -48.55
C SER A 22 43.68 10.62 -47.61
N ALA A 23 44.47 9.73 -48.11
CA ALA A 23 45.18 8.72 -47.34
C ALA A 23 46.40 9.36 -46.65
N CYS A 24 46.41 9.32 -45.31
CA CYS A 24 47.63 9.47 -44.54
C CYS A 24 47.72 8.24 -43.61
N THR A 25 48.64 7.38 -43.89
CA THR A 25 49.04 6.27 -43.01
C THR A 25 49.83 6.85 -41.83
N ALA A 26 49.16 6.96 -40.67
CA ALA A 26 49.83 7.19 -39.41
C ALA A 26 49.99 5.84 -38.70
N ALA A 27 51.20 5.56 -38.25
CA ALA A 27 51.52 4.36 -37.48
C ALA A 27 50.72 4.39 -36.15
N GLU A 28 49.92 3.37 -35.96
CA GLU A 28 49.07 3.17 -34.80
C GLU A 28 49.95 2.75 -33.61
N ALA A 29 50.01 3.58 -32.57
CA ALA A 29 50.62 3.21 -31.28
C ALA A 29 49.76 2.14 -30.63
N PRO A 30 50.32 1.13 -29.91
CA PRO A 30 49.53 0.10 -29.26
C PRO A 30 48.62 0.71 -28.19
N ALA A 31 47.33 0.41 -28.30
CA ALA A 31 46.33 0.83 -27.34
C ALA A 31 46.66 0.32 -25.94
N PRO A 32 46.52 1.14 -24.90
CA PRO A 32 46.69 0.70 -23.51
C PRO A 32 45.64 -0.41 -23.21
N ALA A 33 46.10 -1.46 -22.53
CA ALA A 33 45.23 -2.56 -22.12
C ALA A 33 44.08 -2.03 -21.26
N PRO A 34 42.83 -2.55 -21.43
CA PRO A 34 41.72 -2.10 -20.64
C PRO A 34 41.99 -2.42 -19.15
N THR A 35 42.07 -1.37 -18.34
CA THR A 35 42.12 -1.49 -16.89
C THR A 35 40.73 -1.99 -16.45
N THR A 36 40.65 -3.24 -16.03
CA THR A 36 39.43 -3.78 -15.43
C THR A 36 39.23 -3.10 -14.08
N GLU A 37 38.45 -2.02 -14.05
CA GLU A 37 37.98 -1.47 -12.79
C GLU A 37 37.10 -2.52 -12.12
N THR A 38 37.59 -3.10 -11.05
CA THR A 38 36.80 -3.96 -10.16
C THR A 38 35.73 -3.06 -9.52
N ARG A 39 34.54 -3.08 -10.10
CA ARG A 39 33.36 -2.38 -9.53
C ARG A 39 33.06 -3.03 -8.19
N THR A 40 33.48 -2.42 -7.08
CA THR A 40 33.11 -2.80 -5.73
C THR A 40 31.60 -2.59 -5.62
N VAL A 41 30.83 -3.69 -5.64
CA VAL A 41 29.38 -3.66 -5.35
C VAL A 41 29.25 -3.23 -3.89
N PRO A 42 28.55 -2.13 -3.58
CA PRO A 42 28.28 -1.75 -2.20
C PRO A 42 27.64 -2.94 -1.45
N PRO A 43 27.95 -3.13 -0.17
CA PRO A 43 27.29 -4.17 0.61
C PRO A 43 25.78 -3.94 0.54
N MET A 44 25.05 -4.99 0.18
CA MET A 44 23.58 -4.98 0.15
C MET A 44 23.15 -4.81 1.63
N HIS A 45 22.67 -3.64 1.99
CA HIS A 45 22.07 -3.42 3.30
C HIS A 45 20.77 -4.23 3.36
N THR A 46 20.83 -5.37 4.03
CA THR A 46 19.63 -6.13 4.40
C THR A 46 18.92 -5.35 5.50
N LEU A 47 17.70 -4.92 5.25
CA LEU A 47 16.88 -4.27 6.29
C LEU A 47 16.64 -5.27 7.44
N PRO A 48 16.61 -4.80 8.68
CA PRO A 48 16.23 -5.63 9.81
C PRO A 48 14.77 -6.09 9.65
N PRO A 49 14.43 -7.31 10.10
CA PRO A 49 13.03 -7.72 10.18
C PRO A 49 12.29 -6.87 11.21
N LEU A 50 11.00 -6.62 10.97
CA LEU A 50 10.14 -6.00 11.97
C LEU A 50 10.02 -6.93 13.17
N PRO A 51 10.21 -6.46 14.42
CA PRO A 51 9.94 -7.25 15.63
C PRO A 51 8.48 -7.71 15.68
N ASP A 52 8.24 -8.91 16.21
CA ASP A 52 6.87 -9.45 16.31
C ASP A 52 6.01 -8.65 17.30
N SER A 53 6.60 -8.11 18.38
CA SER A 53 5.86 -7.34 19.40
C SER A 53 6.76 -6.43 20.22
N GLY A 54 6.15 -5.40 20.82
CA GLY A 54 6.78 -4.46 21.75
C GLY A 54 7.29 -3.18 21.08
N ASP A 55 8.01 -2.38 21.87
CA ASP A 55 8.55 -1.08 21.41
C ASP A 55 9.51 -1.26 20.23
N ILE A 56 9.45 -0.35 19.26
CA ILE A 56 10.26 -0.40 18.05
C ILE A 56 11.16 0.84 18.01
N ASP A 57 12.44 0.61 17.75
CA ASP A 57 13.35 1.71 17.43
C ASP A 57 12.97 2.37 16.09
N PRO A 58 13.15 3.70 15.94
CA PRO A 58 12.88 4.35 14.66
C PRO A 58 13.79 3.80 13.56
N GLY A 59 13.20 3.47 12.40
CA GLY A 59 13.95 2.88 11.29
C GLY A 59 13.07 2.36 10.16
N THR A 60 13.73 1.75 9.16
CA THR A 60 13.05 1.04 8.08
C THR A 60 13.23 -0.46 8.27
N TYR A 61 12.13 -1.18 8.21
CA TYR A 61 12.05 -2.61 8.49
C TYR A 61 11.53 -3.39 7.29
N LEU A 62 11.93 -4.66 7.20
CA LEU A 62 11.39 -5.62 6.27
C LEU A 62 10.27 -6.42 6.96
N VAL A 63 9.09 -6.43 6.35
CA VAL A 63 7.94 -7.22 6.81
C VAL A 63 7.70 -8.37 5.85
N THR A 64 7.47 -9.57 6.41
CA THR A 64 7.39 -10.82 5.65
C THR A 64 6.02 -11.51 5.77
N SER A 65 4.98 -10.76 6.19
CA SER A 65 3.62 -11.28 6.43
C SER A 65 2.87 -11.70 5.15
N PHE A 66 3.30 -11.20 3.97
CA PHE A 66 2.72 -11.58 2.69
C PHE A 66 3.66 -12.44 1.84
N LYS A 67 3.14 -12.97 0.75
CA LYS A 67 3.93 -13.70 -0.25
C LYS A 67 5.12 -12.87 -0.77
N GLU A 68 4.88 -11.58 -1.01
CA GLU A 68 5.92 -10.61 -1.32
C GLU A 68 6.20 -9.77 -0.08
N ASN A 69 7.47 -9.58 0.23
CA ASN A 69 7.89 -8.78 1.37
C ASN A 69 7.71 -7.29 1.05
N PHE A 70 7.44 -6.49 2.07
CA PHE A 70 7.39 -5.04 1.94
C PHE A 70 8.29 -4.35 2.95
N GLU A 71 8.66 -3.12 2.66
CA GLU A 71 9.39 -2.24 3.56
C GLU A 71 8.42 -1.26 4.21
N ILE A 72 8.66 -0.92 5.48
CA ILE A 72 7.91 0.09 6.22
C ILE A 72 8.88 0.94 7.05
N THR A 73 8.67 2.25 7.09
CA THR A 73 9.47 3.17 7.90
C THR A 73 8.68 3.64 9.09
N VAL A 74 9.23 3.42 10.28
CA VAL A 74 8.58 3.66 11.57
C VAL A 74 9.33 4.75 12.30
N PRO A 75 8.66 5.83 12.76
CA PRO A 75 9.23 6.84 13.67
C PRO A 75 9.35 6.31 15.10
N ASP A 76 9.84 7.15 16.00
CA ASP A 76 9.95 6.84 17.42
C ASP A 76 8.59 6.71 18.12
N GLY A 77 8.52 5.84 19.12
CA GLY A 77 7.36 5.66 19.99
C GLY A 77 6.22 4.81 19.40
N TRP A 78 6.49 4.00 18.38
CA TRP A 78 5.56 3.01 17.86
C TRP A 78 5.80 1.63 18.49
N VAL A 79 4.74 0.85 18.57
CA VAL A 79 4.75 -0.51 19.11
C VAL A 79 4.32 -1.49 18.02
N SER A 80 5.02 -2.62 17.90
CA SER A 80 4.61 -3.72 17.04
C SER A 80 3.60 -4.60 17.78
N GLU A 81 2.52 -4.97 17.09
CA GLU A 81 1.49 -5.84 17.60
C GLU A 81 1.41 -7.13 16.77
N ASP A 82 1.89 -8.22 17.35
CA ASP A 82 1.87 -9.59 16.80
C ASP A 82 2.43 -9.74 15.37
N GLY A 83 3.30 -8.77 14.94
CA GLY A 83 3.86 -8.75 13.58
C GLY A 83 2.88 -8.38 12.46
N ASP A 84 1.63 -8.09 12.80
CA ASP A 84 0.55 -7.79 11.85
C ASP A 84 0.12 -6.32 11.84
N GLY A 85 0.74 -5.50 12.69
CA GLY A 85 0.43 -4.08 12.76
C GLY A 85 1.36 -3.27 13.67
N LEU A 86 1.18 -1.97 13.60
CA LEU A 86 1.88 -0.96 14.36
C LEU A 86 0.89 -0.04 15.04
N GLY A 87 0.99 0.14 16.35
CA GLY A 87 0.16 1.02 17.14
C GLY A 87 0.94 2.18 17.76
N LYS A 88 0.24 3.28 18.04
CA LYS A 88 0.74 4.38 18.86
C LYS A 88 -0.39 5.03 19.62
N ASP A 89 -0.15 5.25 20.92
CA ASP A 89 -1.12 5.91 21.81
C ASP A 89 -1.28 7.38 21.46
N ASP A 90 -2.47 7.92 21.72
CA ASP A 90 -2.70 9.35 21.59
C ASP A 90 -2.11 10.08 22.80
N PRO A 91 -1.15 11.01 22.63
CA PRO A 91 -0.57 11.76 23.75
C PRO A 91 -1.59 12.59 24.54
N ASP A 92 -2.73 12.92 23.93
CA ASP A 92 -3.81 13.66 24.56
C ASP A 92 -4.81 12.72 25.28
N GLN A 93 -4.74 11.40 25.00
CA GLN A 93 -5.56 10.33 25.57
C GLN A 93 -4.69 9.08 25.84
N PRO A 94 -3.77 9.14 26.81
CA PRO A 94 -2.69 8.14 26.95
C PRO A 94 -3.14 6.74 27.38
N ASP A 95 -4.40 6.58 27.79
CA ASP A 95 -4.98 5.27 28.13
C ASP A 95 -5.66 4.58 26.93
N ASP A 96 -5.66 5.25 25.75
CA ASP A 96 -6.33 4.78 24.55
C ASP A 96 -5.37 4.76 23.35
N LEU A 97 -5.39 3.66 22.61
CA LEU A 97 -4.72 3.57 21.33
C LEU A 97 -5.27 4.63 20.37
N GLY A 98 -4.42 5.54 19.91
CA GLY A 98 -4.83 6.66 19.07
C GLY A 98 -4.92 6.28 17.60
N VAL A 99 -3.89 5.57 17.09
CA VAL A 99 -3.78 5.15 15.70
C VAL A 99 -3.20 3.74 15.60
N PHE A 100 -3.55 3.08 14.49
CA PHE A 100 -2.98 1.79 14.16
C PHE A 100 -2.80 1.67 12.65
N VAL A 101 -1.70 1.06 12.22
CA VAL A 101 -1.44 0.68 10.83
C VAL A 101 -1.36 -0.84 10.77
N GLY A 102 -2.32 -1.48 10.11
CA GLY A 102 -2.45 -2.93 10.11
C GLY A 102 -2.30 -3.56 8.73
N TRP A 103 -1.93 -4.86 8.73
CA TRP A 103 -1.81 -5.69 7.54
C TRP A 103 -1.96 -7.17 7.90
N TRP A 104 -3.11 -7.74 7.74
CA TRP A 104 -3.28 -9.19 7.85
C TRP A 104 -4.24 -9.72 6.78
N PRO A 105 -4.26 -11.02 6.54
CA PRO A 105 -5.17 -11.60 5.56
C PRO A 105 -6.63 -11.36 5.95
N SER A 106 -7.44 -11.00 4.97
CA SER A 106 -8.89 -10.99 5.12
C SER A 106 -9.53 -11.68 3.92
N ASN A 107 -10.26 -12.74 4.19
CA ASN A 107 -10.85 -13.58 3.17
C ASN A 107 -12.37 -13.47 3.13
N HIS A 108 -12.98 -12.82 4.11
CA HIS A 108 -14.43 -12.69 4.24
C HIS A 108 -14.82 -11.24 4.53
N VAL A 109 -15.90 -10.79 3.88
CA VAL A 109 -16.55 -9.50 4.18
C VAL A 109 -18.03 -9.79 4.39
N PRO A 110 -18.65 -9.33 5.48
CA PRO A 110 -20.07 -9.46 5.66
C PRO A 110 -20.82 -8.52 4.72
N ARG A 111 -21.98 -8.93 4.22
CA ARG A 111 -22.83 -8.05 3.40
C ARG A 111 -23.39 -6.88 4.17
N ASP A 112 -23.59 -7.06 5.48
CA ASP A 112 -24.00 -6.01 6.43
C ASP A 112 -23.11 -6.09 7.64
N ALA A 113 -22.41 -4.99 7.94
CA ALA A 113 -21.45 -4.91 9.04
C ALA A 113 -22.11 -5.07 10.42
N CYS A 114 -23.37 -4.65 10.58
CA CYS A 114 -24.11 -4.77 11.82
C CYS A 114 -24.83 -6.13 11.94
N LYS A 115 -25.19 -6.78 10.81
CA LYS A 115 -25.83 -8.10 10.75
C LYS A 115 -24.89 -9.10 10.09
N TRP A 116 -23.75 -9.30 10.72
CA TRP A 116 -22.64 -10.04 10.13
C TRP A 116 -22.72 -11.55 10.33
N GLN A 117 -23.40 -12.04 11.37
CA GLN A 117 -23.53 -13.48 11.62
C GLN A 117 -24.27 -14.18 10.49
N GLY A 118 -23.60 -15.18 9.87
CA GLY A 118 -24.13 -15.91 8.71
C GLY A 118 -24.15 -15.11 7.41
N SER A 119 -23.60 -13.89 7.38
CA SER A 119 -23.50 -13.05 6.17
C SER A 119 -22.06 -12.83 5.68
N LEU A 120 -21.07 -13.42 6.34
CA LEU A 120 -19.66 -13.40 5.92
C LEU A 120 -19.52 -14.16 4.60
N VAL A 121 -19.08 -13.44 3.56
CA VAL A 121 -18.90 -13.98 2.21
C VAL A 121 -17.42 -14.18 1.96
N GLU A 122 -17.05 -15.40 1.59
CA GLU A 122 -15.69 -15.71 1.14
C GLU A 122 -15.39 -15.01 -0.18
N LEU A 123 -14.26 -14.35 -0.25
CA LEU A 123 -13.84 -13.56 -1.39
C LEU A 123 -12.80 -14.28 -2.24
N ASN A 124 -12.88 -14.05 -3.54
CA ASN A 124 -11.79 -14.34 -4.45
C ASN A 124 -10.50 -13.60 -4.00
N PRO A 125 -9.29 -14.18 -4.17
CA PRO A 125 -8.03 -13.58 -3.70
C PRO A 125 -7.63 -12.28 -4.40
N SER A 126 -8.36 -11.80 -5.42
CA SER A 126 -8.03 -10.56 -6.11
C SER A 126 -8.29 -9.31 -5.27
N ALA A 127 -7.50 -8.25 -5.50
CA ALA A 127 -7.70 -6.93 -4.89
C ALA A 127 -9.10 -6.38 -5.22
N LYS A 128 -9.53 -6.52 -6.47
CA LYS A 128 -10.85 -6.04 -6.92
C LYS A 128 -12.01 -6.66 -6.13
N ALA A 129 -11.96 -7.98 -5.86
CA ALA A 129 -13.04 -8.64 -5.14
C ALA A 129 -13.21 -8.09 -3.72
N PHE A 130 -12.11 -7.75 -3.05
CA PHE A 130 -12.16 -7.15 -1.73
C PHE A 130 -12.71 -5.72 -1.77
N VAL A 131 -12.21 -4.88 -2.68
CA VAL A 131 -12.68 -3.50 -2.86
C VAL A 131 -14.18 -3.47 -3.18
N ASP A 132 -14.65 -4.30 -4.12
CA ASP A 132 -16.07 -4.39 -4.47
C ASP A 132 -16.94 -4.81 -3.26
N ALA A 133 -16.48 -5.77 -2.46
CA ALA A 133 -17.21 -6.23 -1.29
C ALA A 133 -17.28 -5.17 -0.18
N MET A 134 -16.16 -4.50 0.12
CA MET A 134 -16.09 -3.44 1.12
C MET A 134 -16.95 -2.24 0.75
N THR A 135 -16.89 -1.81 -0.51
CA THR A 135 -17.68 -0.65 -0.98
C THR A 135 -19.17 -0.94 -1.16
N ALA A 136 -19.56 -2.22 -1.26
CA ALA A 136 -20.96 -2.65 -1.33
C ALA A 136 -21.54 -3.09 0.02
N GLN A 137 -20.73 -3.10 1.09
CA GLN A 137 -21.16 -3.47 2.42
C GLN A 137 -22.19 -2.49 2.96
N THR A 138 -23.31 -2.97 3.48
CA THR A 138 -24.34 -2.11 4.08
C THR A 138 -24.00 -1.73 5.52
N SER A 139 -24.63 -0.67 6.01
CA SER A 139 -24.34 -0.01 7.30
C SER A 139 -22.99 0.72 7.33
N THR A 140 -22.26 0.77 6.22
CA THR A 140 -20.97 1.43 6.09
C THR A 140 -21.00 2.52 5.03
N ALA A 141 -20.13 3.52 5.16
CA ALA A 141 -19.85 4.53 4.15
C ALA A 141 -18.43 4.34 3.62
N SER A 142 -18.26 4.37 2.30
CA SER A 142 -16.96 4.33 1.64
C SER A 142 -16.80 5.46 0.65
N THR A 143 -15.60 6.03 0.55
CA THR A 143 -15.28 6.94 -0.55
C THR A 143 -15.12 6.17 -1.86
N PRO A 144 -15.34 6.81 -3.02
CA PRO A 144 -15.00 6.19 -4.30
C PRO A 144 -13.53 5.76 -4.32
N PRO A 145 -13.24 4.48 -4.68
CA PRO A 145 -11.88 3.98 -4.75
C PRO A 145 -11.03 4.74 -5.78
N VAL A 146 -9.78 5.05 -5.41
CA VAL A 146 -8.81 5.71 -6.28
C VAL A 146 -7.61 4.80 -6.54
N GLU A 147 -7.08 4.84 -7.76
CA GLU A 147 -5.89 4.08 -8.11
C GLU A 147 -4.65 4.67 -7.44
N VAL A 148 -3.80 3.80 -6.90
CA VAL A 148 -2.53 4.17 -6.27
C VAL A 148 -1.43 3.19 -6.68
N MET A 149 -0.17 3.60 -6.49
CA MET A 149 0.97 2.70 -6.60
C MET A 149 1.60 2.48 -5.21
N VAL A 150 1.90 1.23 -4.88
CA VAL A 150 2.60 0.85 -3.65
C VAL A 150 3.93 0.21 -4.04
N GLY A 151 4.97 1.02 -4.08
CA GLY A 151 6.20 0.63 -4.77
C GLY A 151 5.91 0.37 -6.24
N ASP A 152 6.25 -0.83 -6.72
CA ASP A 152 6.09 -1.22 -8.12
C ASP A 152 4.74 -1.88 -8.46
N TYR A 153 3.84 -2.01 -7.48
CA TYR A 153 2.56 -2.72 -7.65
C TYR A 153 1.37 -1.77 -7.69
N PRO A 154 0.40 -2.01 -8.59
CA PRO A 154 -0.84 -1.25 -8.61
C PRO A 154 -1.74 -1.63 -7.45
N GLY A 155 -2.42 -0.64 -6.91
CA GLY A 155 -3.36 -0.78 -5.81
C GLY A 155 -4.54 0.18 -5.92
N VAL A 156 -5.41 0.10 -4.95
CA VAL A 156 -6.58 0.97 -4.81
C VAL A 156 -6.66 1.45 -3.37
N GLU A 157 -6.95 2.73 -3.17
CA GLU A 157 -7.15 3.34 -1.85
C GLU A 157 -8.57 3.88 -1.72
N PHE A 158 -9.19 3.71 -0.55
CA PHE A 158 -10.50 4.25 -0.20
C PHE A 158 -10.66 4.37 1.31
N ASP A 159 -11.51 5.31 1.74
CA ASP A 159 -11.88 5.43 3.15
C ASP A 159 -13.12 4.59 3.46
N HIS A 160 -13.22 4.15 4.71
CA HIS A 160 -14.31 3.32 5.21
C HIS A 160 -14.69 3.72 6.64
N SER A 161 -15.98 3.78 6.91
CA SER A 161 -16.50 4.18 8.22
C SER A 161 -17.92 3.63 8.44
N VAL A 162 -18.46 3.82 9.63
CA VAL A 162 -19.88 3.55 9.92
C VAL A 162 -20.76 4.56 9.19
N GLU A 163 -21.87 4.10 8.59
CA GLU A 163 -22.88 4.98 7.98
C GLU A 163 -23.97 5.34 8.99
N GLY A 164 -24.17 6.66 9.20
CA GLY A 164 -25.26 7.16 10.04
C GLY A 164 -25.17 6.81 11.52
N ASP A 165 -26.31 6.79 12.19
CA ASP A 165 -26.44 6.57 13.65
C ASP A 165 -26.68 5.08 13.94
N VAL A 166 -25.65 4.24 13.75
CA VAL A 166 -25.71 2.82 14.09
C VAL A 166 -25.43 2.62 15.58
N ASP A 167 -26.34 1.96 16.29
CA ASP A 167 -26.05 1.46 17.63
C ASP A 167 -25.22 0.17 17.54
N ILE A 168 -23.89 0.30 17.63
CA ILE A 168 -22.96 -0.84 17.54
C ILE A 168 -23.29 -1.92 18.59
N LYS A 169 -23.78 -1.54 19.78
CA LYS A 169 -24.14 -2.51 20.82
C LYS A 169 -25.36 -3.35 20.45
N ALA A 170 -26.18 -2.87 19.52
CA ALA A 170 -27.32 -3.62 18.97
C ALA A 170 -26.96 -4.51 17.77
N CYS A 171 -25.72 -4.42 17.26
CA CYS A 171 -25.21 -5.31 16.21
C CYS A 171 -24.99 -6.73 16.73
N ASP A 172 -24.80 -7.67 15.82
CA ASP A 172 -24.55 -9.07 16.17
C ASP A 172 -23.32 -9.19 17.08
N ASN A 173 -23.46 -9.87 18.22
CA ASN A 173 -22.48 -9.96 19.30
C ASN A 173 -21.99 -8.60 19.85
N GLY A 174 -22.71 -7.50 19.61
CA GLY A 174 -22.27 -6.16 20.00
C GLY A 174 -21.07 -5.66 19.20
N GLN A 175 -20.83 -6.23 18.01
CA GLN A 175 -19.70 -5.90 17.14
C GLN A 175 -20.17 -5.43 15.76
N PHE A 176 -19.57 -4.37 15.29
CA PHE A 176 -19.75 -3.87 13.92
C PHE A 176 -18.61 -4.45 13.06
N CYS A 177 -18.88 -5.59 12.40
CA CYS A 177 -17.87 -6.36 11.70
C CYS A 177 -17.55 -5.79 10.34
N VAL A 178 -16.31 -5.42 10.12
CA VAL A 178 -15.83 -4.84 8.86
C VAL A 178 -15.39 -5.92 7.89
N HIS A 179 -14.49 -6.80 8.35
CA HIS A 179 -14.02 -7.95 7.57
C HIS A 179 -13.46 -9.04 8.49
N SER A 180 -13.15 -10.20 7.93
CA SER A 180 -12.63 -11.31 8.70
C SER A 180 -11.70 -12.22 7.90
N GLU A 181 -10.78 -12.85 8.60
CA GLU A 181 -10.02 -13.99 8.09
C GLU A 181 -10.88 -15.26 8.02
N TYR A 182 -11.86 -15.41 8.92
CA TYR A 182 -12.66 -16.61 9.12
C TYR A 182 -14.13 -16.44 8.67
N SER A 183 -14.77 -17.54 8.32
CA SER A 183 -16.17 -17.55 7.86
C SER A 183 -17.22 -17.41 8.97
N ASN A 184 -16.81 -17.58 10.23
CA ASN A 184 -17.72 -17.65 11.39
C ASN A 184 -17.33 -16.77 12.57
N LEU A 185 -16.29 -15.98 12.42
CA LEU A 185 -15.76 -15.08 13.44
C LEU A 185 -15.47 -13.73 12.80
N CYS A 186 -15.70 -12.64 13.51
CA CYS A 186 -15.24 -11.31 13.09
C CYS A 186 -13.84 -11.04 13.63
N THR A 187 -12.89 -10.72 12.78
CA THR A 187 -11.51 -10.41 13.22
C THR A 187 -11.17 -8.92 13.13
N ARG A 188 -11.90 -8.15 12.32
CA ARG A 188 -11.81 -6.67 12.34
C ARG A 188 -13.21 -6.08 12.50
N TRP A 189 -13.38 -5.31 13.55
CA TRP A 189 -14.65 -4.63 13.87
C TRP A 189 -14.39 -3.22 14.36
N TYR A 190 -15.37 -2.34 14.18
CA TYR A 190 -15.38 -1.04 14.85
C TYR A 190 -16.01 -1.14 16.24
N SER A 191 -15.37 -0.52 17.21
CA SER A 191 -15.87 -0.38 18.57
C SER A 191 -16.67 0.91 18.77
N SER A 192 -16.51 1.86 17.87
CA SER A 192 -17.10 3.20 17.90
C SER A 192 -17.52 3.66 16.51
N THR A 193 -18.57 4.46 16.42
CA THR A 193 -18.96 5.15 15.17
C THR A 193 -17.99 6.27 14.80
N ALA A 194 -17.08 6.63 15.69
CA ALA A 194 -16.02 7.60 15.44
C ALA A 194 -14.83 7.01 14.63
N GLU A 195 -14.67 5.70 14.62
CA GLU A 195 -13.57 5.05 13.90
C GLU A 195 -13.62 5.34 12.41
N ARG A 196 -12.45 5.64 11.84
CA ARG A 196 -12.24 5.90 10.42
C ARG A 196 -11.04 5.12 9.96
N GLU A 197 -11.17 4.42 8.86
CA GLU A 197 -10.10 3.65 8.25
C GLU A 197 -9.86 4.09 6.81
N THR A 198 -8.59 4.19 6.43
CA THR A 198 -8.19 4.25 5.03
C THR A 198 -7.59 2.91 4.66
N TYR A 199 -8.16 2.26 3.67
CA TYR A 199 -7.68 1.00 3.11
C TYR A 199 -6.83 1.21 1.88
N ARG A 200 -5.78 0.40 1.76
CA ARG A 200 -4.98 0.28 0.54
C ARG A 200 -4.86 -1.19 0.18
N VAL A 201 -5.42 -1.55 -0.95
CA VAL A 201 -5.49 -2.94 -1.43
C VAL A 201 -4.64 -3.08 -2.67
N VAL A 202 -3.56 -3.85 -2.57
CA VAL A 202 -2.53 -4.01 -3.59
C VAL A 202 -2.71 -5.33 -4.32
N ASN A 203 -2.54 -5.33 -5.64
CA ASN A 203 -2.54 -6.53 -6.45
C ASN A 203 -1.11 -7.06 -6.62
N LEU A 204 -0.82 -8.16 -5.94
CA LEU A 204 0.45 -8.89 -6.03
C LEU A 204 0.29 -10.08 -6.98
N ASP A 205 0.27 -9.83 -8.30
CA ASP A 205 0.19 -10.87 -9.33
C ASP A 205 -0.97 -11.86 -9.14
N GLY A 206 -2.16 -11.32 -8.88
CA GLY A 206 -3.39 -12.10 -8.69
C GLY A 206 -3.71 -12.47 -7.25
N HIS A 207 -2.84 -12.09 -6.30
CA HIS A 207 -3.11 -12.12 -4.87
C HIS A 207 -3.24 -10.69 -4.35
N ARG A 208 -4.03 -10.50 -3.28
CA ARG A 208 -4.09 -9.20 -2.63
C ARG A 208 -3.16 -9.14 -1.43
N ALA A 209 -2.57 -7.97 -1.21
CA ALA A 209 -2.14 -7.50 0.09
C ALA A 209 -3.07 -6.36 0.51
N MET A 210 -3.41 -6.31 1.77
CA MET A 210 -4.32 -5.31 2.31
C MET A 210 -3.66 -4.63 3.48
N PHE A 211 -3.71 -3.31 3.46
CA PHE A 211 -3.23 -2.43 4.51
C PHE A 211 -4.34 -1.48 4.91
N TRP A 212 -4.36 -1.09 6.16
CA TRP A 212 -5.24 0.00 6.61
C TRP A 212 -4.56 0.83 7.68
N VAL A 213 -4.94 2.09 7.73
CA VAL A 213 -4.63 2.97 8.84
C VAL A 213 -5.95 3.39 9.49
N VAL A 214 -6.02 3.25 10.81
CA VAL A 214 -7.21 3.59 11.59
C VAL A 214 -6.93 4.76 12.52
N GLN A 215 -7.95 5.61 12.68
CA GLN A 215 -8.08 6.61 13.72
C GLN A 215 -9.27 6.19 14.59
N PHE A 216 -9.01 5.94 15.87
CA PHE A 216 -10.03 5.39 16.79
C PHE A 216 -11.00 6.44 17.31
N HIS A 217 -10.62 7.72 17.30
CA HIS A 217 -11.37 8.83 17.87
C HIS A 217 -11.57 9.98 16.88
N GLU A 218 -12.68 10.72 17.00
CA GLU A 218 -12.92 11.91 16.19
C GLU A 218 -11.93 13.06 16.49
N SER A 219 -11.50 13.15 17.76
CA SER A 219 -10.62 14.21 18.27
C SER A 219 -9.16 13.76 18.41
N ILE A 220 -8.69 12.89 17.51
CA ILE A 220 -7.31 12.45 17.53
C ILE A 220 -6.34 13.61 17.36
N ASN A 221 -5.20 13.55 18.03
CA ASN A 221 -4.12 14.51 17.84
C ASN A 221 -3.73 14.62 16.35
N PRO A 222 -3.83 15.82 15.73
CA PRO A 222 -3.57 15.96 14.28
C PRO A 222 -2.14 15.65 13.86
N GLU A 223 -1.17 15.74 14.78
CA GLU A 223 0.21 15.36 14.49
C GLU A 223 0.35 13.85 14.44
N LEU A 224 -0.29 13.15 15.36
CA LEU A 224 -0.36 11.70 15.38
C LEU A 224 -1.05 11.15 14.13
N ALA A 225 -2.18 11.74 13.73
CA ALA A 225 -2.88 11.34 12.50
C ALA A 225 -1.98 11.51 11.24
N ARG A 226 -1.21 12.61 11.16
CA ARG A 226 -0.25 12.83 10.06
C ARG A 226 0.91 11.86 10.10
N GLU A 227 1.40 11.54 11.28
CA GLU A 227 2.47 10.56 11.47
C GLU A 227 2.01 9.15 11.05
N ALA A 228 0.82 8.72 11.48
CA ALA A 228 0.23 7.45 11.07
C ALA A 228 0.06 7.36 9.54
N ARG A 229 -0.40 8.45 8.92
CA ARG A 229 -0.48 8.52 7.46
C ARG A 229 0.91 8.41 6.81
N ALA A 230 1.95 9.04 7.37
CA ALA A 230 3.31 8.94 6.85
C ALA A 230 3.88 7.52 6.98
N VAL A 231 3.61 6.81 8.09
CA VAL A 231 3.97 5.40 8.26
C VAL A 231 3.25 4.54 7.20
N PHE A 232 1.96 4.72 7.02
CA PHE A 232 1.16 4.03 6.01
C PHE A 232 1.65 4.30 4.57
N ASP A 233 2.03 5.53 4.26
CA ASP A 233 2.56 5.92 2.95
C ASP A 233 4.00 5.42 2.70
N SER A 234 4.72 5.05 3.75
CA SER A 234 6.05 4.49 3.65
C SER A 234 6.08 3.03 3.21
N ILE A 235 4.93 2.36 3.22
CA ILE A 235 4.80 0.96 2.79
C ILE A 235 5.11 0.84 1.31
N VAL A 236 6.15 0.04 0.97
CA VAL A 236 6.55 -0.18 -0.41
C VAL A 236 6.91 -1.64 -0.66
N PHE A 237 6.38 -2.20 -1.73
CA PHE A 237 6.86 -3.45 -2.29
C PHE A 237 7.91 -3.16 -3.36
N LYS A 238 8.93 -3.99 -3.43
CA LYS A 238 9.92 -3.94 -4.52
C LYS A 238 9.81 -5.21 -5.35
N LEU A 239 9.83 -5.05 -6.67
CA LEU A 239 9.95 -6.19 -7.57
C LEU A 239 11.22 -6.96 -7.22
N ARG A 240 11.12 -8.28 -7.15
CA ARG A 240 12.30 -9.13 -7.00
C ARG A 240 13.18 -8.95 -8.23
N GLU A 241 14.42 -8.55 -8.04
CA GLU A 241 15.41 -8.64 -9.11
C GLU A 241 15.56 -10.13 -9.46
N VAL A 242 15.12 -10.50 -10.65
CA VAL A 242 15.35 -11.85 -11.17
C VAL A 242 16.85 -11.95 -11.44
N SER A 243 17.57 -12.62 -10.55
CA SER A 243 18.97 -12.95 -10.77
C SER A 243 19.07 -13.85 -12.01
N SER A 244 19.55 -13.28 -13.10
CA SER A 244 19.82 -13.95 -14.39
C SER A 244 21.06 -14.84 -14.33
#